data_c4a1e2aea62ded46583e2ff9fe29b8e6
#
_entry.id   c4a1e2aea62ded46583e2ff9fe29b8e6
#
_cell.length_a   1.000
_cell.length_b   1.000
_cell.length_c   1.000
_cell.angle_alpha   90.00
_cell.angle_beta   90.00
_cell.angle_gamma   90.00
#
_symmetry.space_group_name_H-M   'P 1'
#
loop_
_entity.id
_entity.type
_entity.pdbx_description
1 polymer ?
#
loop_
_entity_poly.entity_id
_entity_poly.type
_entity_poly.pdbx_seq_one_letter_code
_entity_poly.pdbx_strand_id
1 'polypeptide(L)'
;GGATADGQLLGLEANGKLEVTNAFPTAENKADFDEFIKEMMQLLDKVNVDNNTVGWYRSAFIGEWITSNTIRVQYEFQNAIPESVVLVYDPHTTTKGNLGLKAYRLSSHFMAFYKKKDWSHINFTRHKIDSGDIFEEIPMKVHNSHLIHAFLYELQEQDGFSCEFDRLDLGGDAPFEANLKIMSDSIDELIQDQGKFKSSQKGVKRVRDQIQHQLSNVQQQMANIQQQKAKVEEQLKKVREQKREYEDQTSANNEKSYKDILPTEEKLNKSKEEMEGKEEWLKKSKEELLKKPLPYLPRLDAYLTSHKIGHYSAKVKTMIGENMAKMFEIDALNSEL
;
A
#
# COMPACT_ATOMS: atom_id res chain seq x y z
N GLY A 1 -16.28 -16.55 -15.23
CA GLY A 1 -16.16 -15.20 -14.70
C GLY A 1 -17.34 -14.37 -15.20
N GLY A 2 -18.18 -13.85 -14.31
CA GLY A 2 -19.22 -12.91 -14.66
C GLY A 2 -18.59 -11.60 -15.14
N ALA A 3 -19.21 -10.92 -16.11
CA ALA A 3 -18.77 -9.61 -16.57
C ALA A 3 -18.88 -8.63 -15.38
N THR A 4 -17.78 -7.98 -15.03
CA THR A 4 -17.78 -6.90 -14.04
C THR A 4 -18.31 -5.65 -14.72
N ALA A 5 -19.37 -5.04 -14.16
CA ALA A 5 -19.88 -3.75 -14.63
C ALA A 5 -19.30 -2.64 -13.72
N ASP A 6 -18.65 -1.68 -14.35
CA ASP A 6 -18.11 -0.50 -13.69
C ASP A 6 -18.85 0.75 -14.19
N GLY A 7 -18.97 1.80 -13.38
CA GLY A 7 -19.58 3.05 -13.82
C GLY A 7 -19.33 4.19 -12.84
N GLN A 8 -19.76 5.39 -13.23
CA GLN A 8 -19.65 6.58 -12.40
C GLN A 8 -20.93 6.87 -11.63
N LEU A 9 -20.75 7.46 -10.45
CA LEU A 9 -21.82 7.93 -9.58
C LEU A 9 -21.87 9.45 -9.63
N LEU A 10 -23.07 9.96 -9.79
CA LEU A 10 -23.37 11.39 -9.83
C LEU A 10 -24.20 11.78 -8.61
N GLY A 11 -24.04 12.99 -8.15
CA GLY A 11 -24.79 13.45 -7.01
C GLY A 11 -24.24 14.75 -6.42
N LEU A 12 -24.55 14.94 -5.14
CA LEU A 12 -24.25 16.16 -4.41
C LEU A 12 -23.63 15.83 -3.05
N GLU A 13 -22.76 16.70 -2.59
CA GLU A 13 -22.28 16.71 -1.21
C GLU A 13 -22.92 17.88 -0.47
N ALA A 14 -23.67 17.59 0.58
CA ALA A 14 -24.28 18.61 1.42
C ALA A 14 -24.19 18.25 2.90
N ASN A 15 -23.66 19.13 3.73
CA ASN A 15 -23.59 18.99 5.18
C ASN A 15 -22.88 17.71 5.67
N GLY A 16 -21.82 17.27 4.98
CA GLY A 16 -21.08 16.04 5.30
C GLY A 16 -21.85 14.76 4.97
N LYS A 17 -22.89 14.85 4.15
CA LYS A 17 -23.61 13.72 3.58
C LYS A 17 -23.39 13.71 2.07
N LEU A 18 -23.05 12.54 1.55
CA LEU A 18 -22.98 12.29 0.13
C LEU A 18 -24.32 11.75 -0.34
N GLU A 19 -24.94 12.42 -1.29
CA GLU A 19 -26.18 11.99 -1.93
C GLU A 19 -25.91 11.57 -3.36
N VAL A 20 -26.17 10.29 -3.65
CA VAL A 20 -26.04 9.74 -4.98
C VAL A 20 -27.41 9.80 -5.64
N THR A 21 -27.53 10.62 -6.68
CA THR A 21 -28.81 10.88 -7.39
C THR A 21 -28.90 10.11 -8.69
N ASN A 22 -27.77 9.83 -9.33
CA ASN A 22 -27.73 9.12 -10.62
C ASN A 22 -26.45 8.30 -10.78
N ALA A 23 -26.46 7.41 -11.77
CA ALA A 23 -25.31 6.59 -12.13
C ALA A 23 -25.36 6.26 -13.62
N PHE A 24 -24.19 6.15 -14.25
CA PHE A 24 -24.10 5.67 -15.63
C PHE A 24 -22.94 4.68 -15.79
N PRO A 25 -23.07 3.69 -16.70
CA PRO A 25 -22.04 2.70 -16.93
C PRO A 25 -20.84 3.29 -17.66
N THR A 26 -19.68 2.72 -17.40
CA THR A 26 -18.45 3.03 -18.11
C THR A 26 -18.42 2.28 -19.44
N ALA A 27 -17.95 2.90 -20.51
CA ALA A 27 -17.76 2.24 -21.80
C ALA A 27 -16.70 1.14 -21.72
N GLU A 28 -16.94 0.00 -22.38
CA GLU A 28 -16.02 -1.15 -22.38
C GLU A 28 -14.68 -0.84 -23.07
N ASN A 29 -14.68 0.10 -24.02
CA ASN A 29 -13.48 0.51 -24.78
C ASN A 29 -12.74 1.65 -24.05
N LYS A 30 -11.58 1.34 -23.52
CA LYS A 30 -10.72 2.29 -22.80
C LYS A 30 -10.19 3.45 -23.68
N ALA A 31 -10.17 3.31 -25.00
CA ALA A 31 -9.63 4.34 -25.91
C ALA A 31 -10.51 5.61 -25.97
N ASP A 32 -11.81 5.45 -25.82
CA ASP A 32 -12.78 6.55 -25.94
C ASP A 32 -13.41 6.93 -24.60
N PHE A 33 -12.80 6.46 -23.48
CA PHE A 33 -13.37 6.58 -22.14
C PHE A 33 -13.57 8.03 -21.70
N ASP A 34 -12.54 8.85 -21.84
CA ASP A 34 -12.58 10.25 -21.40
C ASP A 34 -13.53 11.10 -22.26
N GLU A 35 -13.61 10.78 -23.55
CA GLU A 35 -14.51 11.44 -24.48
C GLU A 35 -15.96 11.06 -24.20
N PHE A 36 -16.23 9.78 -23.96
CA PHE A 36 -17.56 9.28 -23.56
C PHE A 36 -18.06 9.94 -22.26
N ILE A 37 -17.21 10.02 -21.22
CA ILE A 37 -17.58 10.68 -19.97
C ILE A 37 -17.93 12.14 -20.23
N LYS A 38 -17.10 12.85 -21.00
CA LYS A 38 -17.32 14.26 -21.31
C LYS A 38 -18.62 14.49 -22.08
N GLU A 39 -18.91 13.64 -23.05
CA GLU A 39 -20.16 13.69 -23.81
C GLU A 39 -21.37 13.41 -22.90
N MET A 40 -21.29 12.37 -22.05
CA MET A 40 -22.34 12.02 -21.10
C MET A 40 -22.62 13.16 -20.14
N MET A 41 -21.58 13.78 -19.56
CA MET A 41 -21.73 14.94 -18.66
C MET A 41 -22.41 16.11 -19.36
N GLN A 42 -22.10 16.39 -20.63
CA GLN A 42 -22.76 17.45 -21.39
C GLN A 42 -24.24 17.13 -21.71
N LEU A 43 -24.56 15.86 -21.92
CA LEU A 43 -25.95 15.45 -22.14
C LEU A 43 -26.78 15.54 -20.85
N LEU A 44 -26.21 15.14 -19.72
CA LEU A 44 -26.86 15.25 -18.42
C LEU A 44 -27.14 16.73 -18.05
N ASP A 45 -26.18 17.60 -18.32
CA ASP A 45 -26.34 19.05 -18.11
C ASP A 45 -27.52 19.61 -18.93
N LYS A 46 -27.66 19.21 -20.22
CA LYS A 46 -28.78 19.60 -21.08
C LYS A 46 -30.14 19.14 -20.56
N VAL A 47 -30.20 18.02 -19.86
CA VAL A 47 -31.43 17.45 -19.28
C VAL A 47 -31.69 17.99 -17.86
N ASN A 48 -30.80 18.84 -17.34
CA ASN A 48 -30.87 19.41 -15.99
C ASN A 48 -30.84 18.34 -14.90
N VAL A 49 -29.98 17.35 -15.06
CA VAL A 49 -29.69 16.30 -14.09
C VAL A 49 -28.33 16.59 -13.44
N ASP A 50 -28.15 16.19 -12.17
CA ASP A 50 -26.88 16.35 -11.48
C ASP A 50 -25.74 15.70 -12.26
N ASN A 51 -24.74 16.50 -12.60
CA ASN A 51 -23.57 16.09 -13.38
C ASN A 51 -22.27 16.08 -12.56
N ASN A 52 -22.35 16.28 -11.24
CA ASN A 52 -21.18 16.22 -10.37
C ASN A 52 -20.84 14.76 -10.05
N THR A 53 -19.61 14.34 -10.36
CA THR A 53 -19.12 13.02 -10.00
C THR A 53 -18.86 12.96 -8.49
N VAL A 54 -19.46 12.01 -7.80
CA VAL A 54 -19.30 11.80 -6.35
C VAL A 54 -18.60 10.48 -6.00
N GLY A 55 -18.37 9.65 -7.00
CA GLY A 55 -17.71 8.36 -6.84
C GLY A 55 -17.88 7.46 -8.06
N TRP A 56 -17.74 6.18 -7.83
CA TRP A 56 -17.90 5.17 -8.88
C TRP A 56 -18.46 3.87 -8.29
N TYR A 57 -18.98 3.00 -9.13
CA TYR A 57 -19.48 1.71 -8.71
C TYR A 57 -18.83 0.55 -9.44
N ARG A 58 -18.85 -0.60 -8.80
CA ARG A 58 -18.39 -1.86 -9.36
C ARG A 58 -19.33 -2.99 -9.00
N SER A 59 -19.73 -3.77 -10.01
CA SER A 59 -20.35 -5.06 -9.78
C SER A 59 -19.26 -6.10 -9.58
N ALA A 60 -19.30 -6.83 -8.47
CA ALA A 60 -18.32 -7.85 -8.18
C ALA A 60 -18.92 -9.00 -7.38
N PHE A 61 -18.45 -10.20 -7.69
CA PHE A 61 -18.79 -11.37 -6.92
C PHE A 61 -17.94 -11.39 -5.65
N ILE A 62 -18.60 -11.26 -4.51
CA ILE A 62 -18.06 -11.33 -3.15
C ILE A 62 -16.76 -10.51 -2.98
N GLY A 63 -15.69 -10.65 -2.76
CA GLY A 63 -14.50 -9.82 -2.51
C GLY A 63 -13.58 -9.61 -3.72
N GLU A 64 -14.00 -9.96 -4.94
CA GLU A 64 -13.17 -9.81 -6.15
C GLU A 64 -12.83 -8.34 -6.47
N TRP A 65 -13.62 -7.41 -5.94
CA TRP A 65 -13.38 -5.97 -6.11
C TRP A 65 -12.12 -5.47 -5.40
N ILE A 66 -11.61 -6.20 -4.40
CA ILE A 66 -10.44 -5.81 -3.61
C ILE A 66 -9.16 -6.09 -4.40
N THR A 67 -8.75 -5.13 -5.21
CA THR A 67 -7.57 -5.22 -6.07
C THR A 67 -6.69 -3.98 -5.97
N SER A 68 -5.42 -4.07 -6.35
CA SER A 68 -4.52 -2.92 -6.45
C SER A 68 -5.07 -1.84 -7.40
N ASN A 69 -5.79 -2.25 -8.45
CA ASN A 69 -6.44 -1.31 -9.37
C ASN A 69 -7.57 -0.53 -8.69
N THR A 70 -8.39 -1.20 -7.88
CA THR A 70 -9.46 -0.55 -7.09
C THR A 70 -8.89 0.51 -6.16
N ILE A 71 -7.79 0.19 -5.46
CA ILE A 71 -7.11 1.17 -4.60
C ILE A 71 -6.63 2.37 -5.41
N ARG A 72 -6.00 2.12 -6.57
CA ARG A 72 -5.49 3.20 -7.41
C ARG A 72 -6.60 4.13 -7.87
N VAL A 73 -7.68 3.57 -8.40
CA VAL A 73 -8.84 4.33 -8.87
C VAL A 73 -9.48 5.10 -7.71
N GLN A 74 -9.74 4.44 -6.58
CA GLN A 74 -10.34 5.09 -5.42
C GLN A 74 -9.43 6.18 -4.83
N TYR A 75 -8.12 5.98 -4.83
CA TYR A 75 -7.17 6.99 -4.40
C TYR A 75 -7.23 8.24 -5.30
N GLU A 76 -7.30 8.06 -6.62
CA GLU A 76 -7.42 9.17 -7.57
C GLU A 76 -8.72 9.94 -7.33
N PHE A 77 -9.85 9.25 -7.15
CA PHE A 77 -11.14 9.88 -6.83
C PHE A 77 -11.11 10.63 -5.48
N GLN A 78 -10.62 10.01 -4.41
CA GLN A 78 -10.55 10.65 -3.08
C GLN A 78 -9.54 11.80 -3.02
N ASN A 79 -8.51 11.79 -3.85
CA ASN A 79 -7.59 12.92 -3.94
C ASN A 79 -8.24 14.15 -4.62
N ALA A 80 -9.17 13.92 -5.56
CA ALA A 80 -9.94 14.97 -6.21
C ALA A 80 -11.16 15.39 -5.35
N ILE A 81 -11.87 14.43 -4.79
CA ILE A 81 -13.10 14.61 -3.99
C ILE A 81 -12.93 13.80 -2.71
N PRO A 82 -12.59 14.42 -1.56
CA PRO A 82 -12.26 13.69 -0.31
C PRO A 82 -13.35 12.75 0.18
N GLU A 83 -14.62 13.08 -0.03
CA GLU A 83 -15.78 12.28 0.39
C GLU A 83 -16.20 11.22 -0.64
N SER A 84 -15.47 11.05 -1.74
CA SER A 84 -15.83 10.11 -2.78
C SER A 84 -15.83 8.67 -2.27
N VAL A 85 -16.79 7.88 -2.77
CA VAL A 85 -17.00 6.49 -2.38
C VAL A 85 -16.96 5.56 -3.59
N VAL A 86 -16.64 4.30 -3.35
CA VAL A 86 -16.91 3.21 -4.27
C VAL A 86 -18.12 2.42 -3.77
N LEU A 87 -19.14 2.29 -4.63
CA LEU A 87 -20.26 1.40 -4.38
C LEU A 87 -19.96 0.03 -4.97
N VAL A 88 -20.03 -0.99 -4.14
CA VAL A 88 -19.85 -2.39 -4.56
C VAL A 88 -21.21 -3.07 -4.55
N TYR A 89 -21.61 -3.58 -5.71
CA TYR A 89 -22.84 -4.30 -5.90
C TYR A 89 -22.57 -5.80 -6.05
N ASP A 90 -23.16 -6.60 -5.15
CA ASP A 90 -23.12 -8.07 -5.18
C ASP A 90 -24.46 -8.61 -5.69
N PRO A 91 -24.55 -9.01 -6.98
CA PRO A 91 -25.80 -9.50 -7.55
C PRO A 91 -26.29 -10.78 -6.88
N HIS A 92 -25.38 -11.65 -6.41
CA HIS A 92 -25.74 -12.90 -5.76
C HIS A 92 -26.42 -12.69 -4.40
N THR A 93 -25.98 -11.71 -3.63
CA THR A 93 -26.66 -11.34 -2.37
C THR A 93 -28.03 -10.76 -2.63
N THR A 94 -28.19 -9.99 -3.72
CA THR A 94 -29.47 -9.38 -4.08
C THR A 94 -30.50 -10.42 -4.54
N THR A 95 -30.10 -11.45 -5.29
CA THR A 95 -31.02 -12.53 -5.69
C THR A 95 -31.56 -13.33 -4.51
N LYS A 96 -30.88 -13.33 -3.36
CA LYS A 96 -31.34 -13.96 -2.12
C LYS A 96 -32.29 -13.08 -1.28
N GLY A 97 -32.71 -11.92 -1.79
CA GLY A 97 -33.60 -10.99 -1.12
C GLY A 97 -32.94 -10.00 -0.17
N ASN A 98 -31.63 -10.02 -0.06
CA ASN A 98 -30.85 -9.06 0.74
C ASN A 98 -30.27 -7.95 -0.15
N LEU A 99 -30.17 -6.72 0.36
CA LEU A 99 -29.53 -5.65 -0.38
C LEU A 99 -28.02 -5.89 -0.50
N GLY A 100 -27.57 -6.34 -1.68
CA GLY A 100 -26.17 -6.61 -2.00
C GLY A 100 -25.38 -5.36 -2.37
N LEU A 101 -25.66 -4.20 -1.75
CA LEU A 101 -25.02 -2.93 -2.07
C LEU A 101 -24.32 -2.39 -0.83
N LYS A 102 -23.02 -2.06 -0.96
CA LYS A 102 -22.21 -1.49 0.11
C LYS A 102 -21.33 -0.38 -0.42
N ALA A 103 -21.13 0.63 0.41
CA ALA A 103 -20.25 1.77 0.11
C ALA A 103 -18.93 1.64 0.87
N TYR A 104 -17.83 1.87 0.19
CA TYR A 104 -16.49 1.84 0.77
C TYR A 104 -15.70 3.08 0.40
N ARG A 105 -14.76 3.41 1.25
CA ARG A 105 -13.79 4.48 1.07
C ARG A 105 -12.43 4.02 1.59
N LEU A 106 -11.33 4.53 1.03
CA LEU A 106 -10.00 4.32 1.63
C LEU A 106 -9.90 5.08 2.94
N SER A 107 -9.38 4.46 3.98
CA SER A 107 -9.19 5.13 5.26
C SER A 107 -8.21 6.30 5.13
N SER A 108 -8.40 7.33 5.92
CA SER A 108 -7.53 8.51 5.92
C SER A 108 -6.06 8.18 6.23
N HIS A 109 -5.84 7.19 7.11
CA HIS A 109 -4.53 6.65 7.41
C HIS A 109 -3.86 6.00 6.19
N PHE A 110 -4.62 5.19 5.46
CA PHE A 110 -4.12 4.53 4.26
C PHE A 110 -3.87 5.52 3.12
N MET A 111 -4.70 6.55 2.96
CA MET A 111 -4.50 7.63 1.99
C MET A 111 -3.16 8.35 2.20
N ALA A 112 -2.84 8.72 3.44
CA ALA A 112 -1.57 9.34 3.79
C ALA A 112 -0.35 8.42 3.55
N PHE A 113 -0.54 7.12 3.76
CA PHE A 113 0.48 6.10 3.52
C PHE A 113 0.68 5.85 2.01
N TYR A 114 -0.39 5.74 1.24
CA TYR A 114 -0.37 5.47 -0.21
C TYR A 114 0.42 6.56 -0.97
N LYS A 115 0.35 7.80 -0.53
CA LYS A 115 1.10 8.92 -1.11
C LYS A 115 2.62 8.72 -1.09
N LYS A 116 3.15 7.96 -0.12
CA LYS A 116 4.59 7.70 0.05
C LYS A 116 5.13 6.64 -0.90
N LYS A 117 4.29 5.81 -1.49
CA LYS A 117 4.62 4.71 -2.43
C LYS A 117 5.69 3.73 -1.92
N ASP A 118 5.86 3.60 -0.61
CA ASP A 118 6.82 2.67 0.00
C ASP A 118 6.07 1.49 0.65
N TRP A 119 5.99 0.40 -0.08
CA TRP A 119 5.25 -0.81 0.26
C TRP A 119 6.06 -1.81 1.10
N SER A 120 7.10 -1.35 1.80
CA SER A 120 7.90 -2.23 2.64
C SER A 120 7.14 -2.63 3.91
N HIS A 121 7.35 -3.86 4.39
CA HIS A 121 6.75 -4.35 5.64
C HIS A 121 7.09 -3.45 6.83
N ILE A 122 8.29 -2.87 6.87
CA ILE A 122 8.74 -1.97 7.95
C ILE A 122 7.85 -0.74 8.04
N ASN A 123 7.44 -0.19 6.89
CA ASN A 123 6.57 0.99 6.85
C ASN A 123 5.13 0.66 7.21
N PHE A 124 4.59 -0.49 6.78
CA PHE A 124 3.28 -0.97 7.25
C PHE A 124 3.24 -1.08 8.78
N THR A 125 4.28 -1.71 9.38
CA THR A 125 4.39 -1.83 10.84
C THR A 125 4.56 -0.48 11.54
N ARG A 126 5.39 0.40 10.98
CA ARG A 126 5.62 1.76 11.54
C ARG A 126 4.36 2.61 11.56
N HIS A 127 3.56 2.53 10.53
CA HIS A 127 2.29 3.26 10.42
C HIS A 127 1.12 2.51 11.04
N LYS A 128 1.34 1.32 11.61
CA LYS A 128 0.31 0.47 12.23
C LYS A 128 -0.90 0.25 11.30
N ILE A 129 -0.63 0.03 10.01
CA ILE A 129 -1.68 -0.26 9.04
C ILE A 129 -1.92 -1.76 9.05
N ASP A 130 -3.12 -2.15 9.46
CA ASP A 130 -3.57 -3.54 9.37
C ASP A 130 -4.28 -3.80 8.03
N SER A 131 -4.44 -5.06 7.67
CA SER A 131 -5.14 -5.45 6.45
C SER A 131 -6.61 -5.02 6.48
N GLY A 132 -7.23 -4.95 7.67
CA GLY A 132 -8.60 -4.49 7.86
C GLY A 132 -8.80 -2.97 7.68
N ASP A 133 -7.74 -2.18 7.82
CA ASP A 133 -7.83 -0.71 7.86
C ASP A 133 -7.67 -0.04 6.48
N ILE A 134 -7.58 -0.85 5.40
CA ILE A 134 -7.40 -0.31 4.04
C ILE A 134 -8.68 0.38 3.58
N PHE A 135 -9.82 -0.32 3.69
CA PHE A 135 -11.13 0.19 3.32
C PHE A 135 -12.00 0.38 4.55
N GLU A 136 -12.73 1.48 4.58
CA GLU A 136 -13.75 1.82 5.58
C GLU A 136 -15.12 1.65 4.95
N GLU A 137 -16.01 0.87 5.58
CA GLU A 137 -17.40 0.73 5.14
C GLU A 137 -18.19 1.96 5.60
N ILE A 138 -18.85 2.63 4.65
CA ILE A 138 -19.66 3.83 4.93
C ILE A 138 -21.11 3.42 5.04
N PRO A 139 -21.80 3.75 6.17
CA PRO A 139 -23.21 3.46 6.33
C PRO A 139 -24.04 4.19 5.27
N MET A 140 -24.95 3.48 4.66
CA MET A 140 -25.75 3.92 3.53
C MET A 140 -27.24 3.78 3.82
N LYS A 141 -28.05 4.70 3.29
CA LYS A 141 -29.51 4.62 3.28
C LYS A 141 -30.01 4.77 1.85
N VAL A 142 -30.94 3.89 1.47
CA VAL A 142 -31.61 4.00 0.17
C VAL A 142 -32.91 4.80 0.38
N HIS A 143 -33.07 5.84 -0.42
CA HIS A 143 -34.26 6.69 -0.41
C HIS A 143 -34.98 6.55 -1.75
N ASN A 144 -36.27 6.26 -1.69
CA ASN A 144 -37.15 6.28 -2.84
C ASN A 144 -38.12 7.47 -2.75
N SER A 145 -38.55 8.01 -3.88
CA SER A 145 -39.59 9.03 -3.89
C SER A 145 -40.92 8.45 -3.36
N HIS A 146 -41.78 9.30 -2.81
CA HIS A 146 -43.10 8.88 -2.33
C HIS A 146 -43.96 8.20 -3.40
N LEU A 147 -43.81 8.62 -4.66
CA LEU A 147 -44.50 8.02 -5.80
C LEU A 147 -44.02 6.59 -6.05
N ILE A 148 -42.71 6.33 -5.98
CA ILE A 148 -42.15 4.98 -6.09
C ILE A 148 -42.60 4.11 -4.92
N HIS A 149 -42.63 4.65 -3.71
CA HIS A 149 -43.17 3.91 -2.56
C HIS A 149 -44.64 3.51 -2.74
N ALA A 150 -45.47 4.44 -3.22
CA ALA A 150 -46.86 4.15 -3.52
C ALA A 150 -47.03 3.07 -4.60
N PHE A 151 -46.21 3.15 -5.65
CA PHE A 151 -46.21 2.18 -6.74
C PHE A 151 -45.75 0.79 -6.26
N LEU A 152 -44.70 0.72 -5.47
CA LEU A 152 -44.23 -0.55 -4.88
C LEU A 152 -45.26 -1.18 -3.94
N TYR A 153 -45.98 -0.34 -3.16
CA TYR A 153 -47.06 -0.80 -2.30
C TYR A 153 -48.21 -1.38 -3.12
N GLU A 154 -48.62 -0.73 -4.21
CA GLU A 154 -49.64 -1.20 -5.12
C GLU A 154 -49.27 -2.53 -5.78
N LEU A 155 -48.01 -2.67 -6.23
CA LEU A 155 -47.50 -3.94 -6.78
C LEU A 155 -47.51 -5.06 -5.74
N GLN A 156 -47.18 -4.78 -4.48
CA GLN A 156 -47.18 -5.74 -3.40
C GLN A 156 -48.59 -6.21 -3.03
N GLU A 157 -49.61 -5.34 -3.19
CA GLU A 157 -51.02 -5.73 -3.00
C GLU A 157 -51.56 -6.59 -4.16
N GLN A 158 -51.11 -6.38 -5.38
CA GLN A 158 -51.55 -7.10 -6.56
C GLN A 158 -51.01 -8.54 -6.62
N ASP A 159 -49.77 -8.75 -6.20
CA ASP A 159 -49.19 -10.08 -6.03
C ASP A 159 -49.64 -10.61 -4.67
N GLY A 160 -50.82 -11.26 -4.63
CA GLY A 160 -51.27 -11.97 -3.44
C GLY A 160 -50.14 -12.85 -2.92
N PHE A 161 -49.97 -12.87 -1.57
CA PHE A 161 -48.91 -13.60 -0.88
C PHE A 161 -48.73 -15.04 -1.41
N SER A 162 -47.96 -15.19 -2.49
CA SER A 162 -47.41 -16.47 -2.87
C SER A 162 -46.31 -16.77 -1.84
N CYS A 163 -46.51 -17.82 -1.05
CA CYS A 163 -45.44 -18.34 -0.20
C CYS A 163 -44.27 -18.70 -1.11
N GLU A 164 -43.28 -17.85 -1.20
CA GLU A 164 -42.04 -18.15 -1.89
C GLU A 164 -41.24 -19.12 -1.02
N PHE A 165 -41.54 -20.40 -1.13
CA PHE A 165 -40.73 -21.44 -0.50
C PHE A 165 -39.26 -21.42 -0.94
N ASP A 166 -38.97 -20.81 -2.05
CA ASP A 166 -37.59 -20.56 -2.51
C ASP A 166 -36.75 -19.76 -1.51
N ARG A 167 -37.36 -18.96 -0.64
CA ARG A 167 -36.68 -18.28 0.45
C ARG A 167 -36.19 -19.22 1.56
N LEU A 168 -36.86 -20.38 1.72
CA LEU A 168 -36.48 -21.42 2.66
C LEU A 168 -35.42 -22.37 2.06
N ASP A 169 -35.13 -22.25 0.77
CA ASP A 169 -34.03 -23.00 0.17
C ASP A 169 -32.73 -22.68 0.91
N LEU A 170 -32.05 -23.71 1.39
CA LEU A 170 -30.78 -23.61 2.11
C LEU A 170 -29.62 -23.10 1.21
N GLY A 171 -30.00 -22.62 0.04
CA GLY A 171 -29.10 -21.99 -0.92
C GLY A 171 -28.00 -22.95 -1.35
N GLY A 172 -28.28 -23.70 -2.37
CA GLY A 172 -27.55 -24.86 -2.85
C GLY A 172 -26.07 -24.84 -2.59
N ASP A 173 -25.48 -25.98 -2.38
CA ASP A 173 -24.07 -26.20 -2.00
C ASP A 173 -23.05 -25.46 -2.94
N ALA A 174 -23.45 -25.22 -4.19
CA ALA A 174 -22.57 -24.63 -5.21
C ALA A 174 -22.04 -23.22 -4.90
N PRO A 175 -22.84 -22.23 -4.46
CA PRO A 175 -22.29 -20.91 -4.09
C PRO A 175 -21.43 -20.96 -2.83
N PHE A 176 -21.78 -21.83 -1.87
CA PHE A 176 -21.01 -22.00 -0.65
C PHE A 176 -19.67 -22.67 -0.94
N GLU A 177 -19.67 -23.73 -1.74
CA GLU A 177 -18.47 -24.43 -2.20
C GLU A 177 -17.56 -23.49 -3.02
N ALA A 178 -18.14 -22.69 -3.93
CA ALA A 178 -17.39 -21.70 -4.70
C ALA A 178 -16.70 -20.66 -3.79
N ASN A 179 -17.40 -20.18 -2.75
CA ASN A 179 -16.81 -19.26 -1.77
C ASN A 179 -15.67 -19.87 -0.98
N LEU A 180 -15.85 -21.11 -0.51
CA LEU A 180 -14.80 -21.83 0.22
C LEU A 180 -13.59 -22.08 -0.68
N LYS A 181 -13.81 -22.41 -1.95
CA LYS A 181 -12.73 -22.61 -2.92
C LYS A 181 -11.94 -21.33 -3.15
N ILE A 182 -12.61 -20.20 -3.41
CA ILE A 182 -11.97 -18.89 -3.60
C ILE A 182 -11.19 -18.49 -2.34
N MET A 183 -11.74 -18.74 -1.15
CA MET A 183 -11.05 -18.48 0.11
C MET A 183 -9.81 -19.38 0.25
N SER A 184 -9.90 -20.66 -0.08
CA SER A 184 -8.77 -21.61 -0.06
C SER A 184 -7.66 -21.17 -1.02
N ASP A 185 -8.02 -20.84 -2.25
CA ASP A 185 -7.07 -20.36 -3.27
C ASP A 185 -6.36 -19.08 -2.80
N SER A 186 -7.09 -18.16 -2.16
CA SER A 186 -6.53 -16.93 -1.60
C SER A 186 -5.59 -17.20 -0.42
N ILE A 187 -5.88 -18.20 0.41
CA ILE A 187 -5.01 -18.62 1.52
C ILE A 187 -3.71 -19.21 0.95
N ASP A 188 -3.81 -20.06 -0.08
CA ASP A 188 -2.63 -20.66 -0.72
C ASP A 188 -1.74 -19.59 -1.36
N GLU A 189 -2.32 -18.57 -2.01
CA GLU A 189 -1.59 -17.41 -2.52
C GLU A 189 -0.84 -16.69 -1.40
N LEU A 190 -1.50 -16.44 -0.27
CA LEU A 190 -0.89 -15.79 0.89
C LEU A 190 0.26 -16.62 1.48
N ILE A 191 0.11 -17.95 1.54
CA ILE A 191 1.16 -18.87 2.01
C ILE A 191 2.39 -18.81 1.09
N GLN A 192 2.18 -18.81 -0.24
CA GLN A 192 3.26 -18.65 -1.20
C GLN A 192 3.98 -17.31 -1.04
N ASP A 193 3.23 -16.23 -0.87
CA ASP A 193 3.78 -14.90 -0.64
C ASP A 193 4.58 -14.82 0.67
N GLN A 194 4.11 -15.47 1.73
CA GLN A 194 4.88 -15.59 2.96
C GLN A 194 6.20 -16.36 2.76
N GLY A 195 6.18 -17.39 1.93
CA GLY A 195 7.38 -18.14 1.55
C GLY A 195 8.40 -17.25 0.81
N LYS A 196 7.95 -16.50 -0.18
CA LYS A 196 8.77 -15.51 -0.91
C LYS A 196 9.33 -14.44 0.03
N PHE A 197 8.50 -13.95 0.97
CA PHE A 197 8.90 -12.96 1.95
C PHE A 197 9.98 -13.47 2.90
N LYS A 198 9.84 -14.69 3.45
CA LYS A 198 10.86 -15.31 4.29
C LYS A 198 12.20 -15.47 3.55
N SER A 199 12.16 -15.85 2.28
CA SER A 199 13.35 -15.96 1.44
C SER A 199 14.00 -14.60 1.19
N SER A 200 13.19 -13.58 0.89
CA SER A 200 13.64 -12.18 0.73
C SER A 200 14.25 -11.64 2.03
N GLN A 201 13.64 -11.87 3.18
CA GLN A 201 14.20 -11.47 4.48
C GLN A 201 15.57 -12.09 4.74
N LYS A 202 15.76 -13.39 4.41
CA LYS A 202 17.07 -14.03 4.51
C LYS A 202 18.10 -13.38 3.59
N GLY A 203 17.67 -12.99 2.37
CA GLY A 203 18.50 -12.23 1.42
C GLY A 203 18.89 -10.85 1.97
N VAL A 204 17.93 -10.10 2.46
CA VAL A 204 18.15 -8.77 3.08
C VAL A 204 19.10 -8.86 4.27
N LYS A 205 18.92 -9.90 5.13
CA LYS A 205 19.83 -10.12 6.26
C LYS A 205 21.26 -10.35 5.79
N ARG A 206 21.47 -11.22 4.80
CA ARG A 206 22.81 -11.47 4.23
C ARG A 206 23.46 -10.19 3.69
N VAL A 207 22.71 -9.41 2.92
CA VAL A 207 23.20 -8.13 2.38
C VAL A 207 23.54 -7.16 3.50
N ARG A 208 22.70 -7.07 4.54
CA ARG A 208 22.96 -6.23 5.71
C ARG A 208 24.24 -6.65 6.44
N ASP A 209 24.41 -7.96 6.67
CA ASP A 209 25.59 -8.51 7.35
C ASP A 209 26.87 -8.24 6.51
N GLN A 210 26.78 -8.32 5.18
CA GLN A 210 27.88 -7.97 4.28
C GLN A 210 28.23 -6.48 4.36
N ILE A 211 27.23 -5.60 4.32
CA ILE A 211 27.44 -4.14 4.45
C ILE A 211 28.05 -3.83 5.82
N GLN A 212 27.58 -4.46 6.89
CA GLN A 212 28.10 -4.24 8.23
C GLN A 212 29.56 -4.70 8.36
N HIS A 213 29.90 -5.83 7.75
CA HIS A 213 31.28 -6.30 7.68
C HIS A 213 32.18 -5.36 6.87
N GLN A 214 31.72 -4.86 5.73
CA GLN A 214 32.45 -3.87 4.94
C GLN A 214 32.63 -2.55 5.69
N LEU A 215 31.61 -2.08 6.40
CA LEU A 215 31.68 -0.90 7.25
C LEU A 215 32.70 -1.06 8.38
N SER A 216 32.72 -2.22 9.05
CA SER A 216 33.71 -2.53 10.06
C SER A 216 35.15 -2.49 9.50
N ASN A 217 35.37 -3.07 8.33
CA ASN A 217 36.69 -3.05 7.66
C ASN A 217 37.11 -1.61 7.31
N VAL A 218 36.21 -0.81 6.77
CA VAL A 218 36.48 0.60 6.45
C VAL A 218 36.79 1.40 7.73
N GLN A 219 36.05 1.17 8.81
CA GLN A 219 36.32 1.82 10.10
C GLN A 219 37.70 1.45 10.66
N GLN A 220 38.08 0.19 10.56
CA GLN A 220 39.41 -0.28 10.98
C GLN A 220 40.54 0.34 10.16
N GLN A 221 40.35 0.42 8.83
CA GLN A 221 41.30 1.10 7.95
C GLN A 221 41.41 2.59 8.26
N MET A 222 40.30 3.26 8.52
CA MET A 222 40.31 4.67 8.95
C MET A 222 41.08 4.87 10.27
N ALA A 223 40.86 3.99 11.26
CA ALA A 223 41.61 4.07 12.53
C ALA A 223 43.10 3.87 12.32
N ASN A 224 43.52 2.94 11.48
CA ASN A 224 44.92 2.71 11.16
C ASN A 224 45.57 3.93 10.45
N ILE A 225 44.85 4.54 9.52
CA ILE A 225 45.34 5.75 8.83
C ILE A 225 45.45 6.90 9.82
N GLN A 226 44.51 7.11 10.71
CA GLN A 226 44.60 8.14 11.74
C GLN A 226 45.77 7.94 12.69
N GLN A 227 46.06 6.68 13.10
CA GLN A 227 47.27 6.38 13.88
C GLN A 227 48.54 6.68 13.12
N GLN A 228 48.61 6.31 11.85
CA GLN A 228 49.78 6.61 11.00
C GLN A 228 49.96 8.10 10.79
N LYS A 229 48.85 8.83 10.55
CA LYS A 229 48.85 10.28 10.41
C LYS A 229 49.40 10.99 11.68
N ALA A 230 48.95 10.55 12.85
CA ALA A 230 49.43 11.06 14.15
C ALA A 230 50.94 10.85 14.31
N LYS A 231 51.46 9.68 13.94
CA LYS A 231 52.89 9.39 13.97
C LYS A 231 53.71 10.27 13.04
N VAL A 232 53.21 10.49 11.80
CA VAL A 232 53.85 11.36 10.83
C VAL A 232 53.81 12.82 11.28
N GLU A 233 52.73 13.27 11.89
CA GLU A 233 52.64 14.64 12.44
C GLU A 233 53.60 14.85 13.63
N GLU A 234 53.79 13.83 14.47
CA GLU A 234 54.79 13.90 15.52
C GLU A 234 56.20 13.94 14.97
N GLN A 235 56.50 13.15 13.95
CA GLN A 235 57.81 13.21 13.26
C GLN A 235 58.04 14.56 12.58
N LEU A 236 57.01 15.10 11.92
CA LEU A 236 57.06 16.42 11.30
C LEU A 236 57.34 17.54 12.33
N LYS A 237 56.75 17.45 13.53
CA LYS A 237 57.04 18.41 14.62
C LYS A 237 58.46 18.33 15.05
N LYS A 238 59.01 17.13 15.28
CA LYS A 238 60.45 16.94 15.64
C LYS A 238 61.39 17.47 14.58
N VAL A 239 61.13 17.21 13.31
CA VAL A 239 61.93 17.73 12.17
C VAL A 239 61.86 19.25 12.07
N ARG A 240 60.68 19.84 12.30
CA ARG A 240 60.53 21.32 12.30
C ARG A 240 61.19 21.99 13.52
N GLU A 241 61.19 21.35 14.69
CA GLU A 241 61.89 21.81 15.87
C GLU A 241 63.41 21.77 15.62
N GLN A 242 63.95 20.70 15.08
CA GLN A 242 65.37 20.59 14.70
C GLN A 242 65.75 21.65 13.67
N LYS A 243 64.89 21.88 12.69
CA LYS A 243 65.09 22.90 11.65
C LYS A 243 65.21 24.32 12.29
N ARG A 244 64.35 24.67 13.25
CA ARG A 244 64.39 25.94 13.99
C ARG A 244 65.65 26.07 14.83
N GLU A 245 66.09 25.02 15.51
CA GLU A 245 67.34 25.01 16.29
C GLU A 245 68.56 25.24 15.41
N TYR A 246 68.53 24.73 14.13
CA TYR A 246 69.60 24.98 13.17
C TYR A 246 69.52 26.36 12.54
N GLU A 247 68.36 26.96 12.35
CA GLU A 247 68.21 28.36 11.86
C GLU A 247 68.68 29.39 12.90
N ASP A 248 68.46 29.09 14.21
CA ASP A 248 68.94 30.00 15.29
C ASP A 248 70.46 29.95 15.57
N GLN A 249 71.14 28.88 15.12
CA GLN A 249 72.58 28.72 15.27
C GLN A 249 73.34 29.18 14.01
N THR A 250 73.63 30.49 13.95
CA THR A 250 74.35 31.12 12.87
C THR A 250 75.88 30.76 12.89
N SER A 251 76.22 29.57 12.37
CA SER A 251 77.61 29.16 12.18
C SER A 251 77.81 28.40 10.86
N ALA A 252 78.84 28.76 10.08
CA ALA A 252 79.13 28.30 8.70
C ALA A 252 79.34 26.78 8.51
N ASN A 253 79.29 25.96 9.55
CA ASN A 253 79.45 24.51 9.48
C ASN A 253 78.11 23.70 9.36
N ASN A 254 76.97 24.35 9.38
CA ASN A 254 75.67 23.68 9.41
C ASN A 254 74.96 23.52 8.05
N GLU A 255 75.52 24.03 6.93
CA GLU A 255 74.88 23.90 5.61
C GLU A 255 74.69 22.47 5.14
N LYS A 256 75.57 21.51 5.52
CA LYS A 256 75.40 20.11 5.14
C LYS A 256 74.23 19.44 5.86
N SER A 257 74.06 19.68 7.15
CA SER A 257 72.96 19.10 7.95
C SER A 257 71.60 19.68 7.57
N TYR A 258 71.54 20.96 7.18
CA TYR A 258 70.33 21.60 6.68
C TYR A 258 69.85 21.02 5.33
N LYS A 259 70.80 20.69 4.43
CA LYS A 259 70.49 20.00 3.15
C LYS A 259 69.94 18.60 3.31
N ASP A 260 70.22 17.92 4.40
CA ASP A 260 69.70 16.55 4.68
C ASP A 260 68.29 16.57 5.35
N ILE A 261 67.91 17.67 5.98
CA ILE A 261 66.61 17.82 6.65
C ILE A 261 65.48 18.16 5.66
N LEU A 262 65.77 19.01 4.65
CA LEU A 262 64.81 19.45 3.63
C LEU A 262 64.12 18.27 2.87
N PRO A 263 64.87 17.28 2.31
CA PRO A 263 64.23 16.14 1.64
C PRO A 263 63.44 15.23 2.54
N THR A 264 63.74 15.24 3.85
CA THR A 264 63.01 14.45 4.84
C THR A 264 61.66 15.09 5.20
N GLU A 265 61.62 16.42 5.33
CA GLU A 265 60.39 17.20 5.54
C GLU A 265 59.45 17.07 4.33
N GLU A 266 59.97 17.16 3.09
CA GLU A 266 59.19 16.98 1.86
C GLU A 266 58.60 15.58 1.72
N LYS A 267 59.36 14.54 2.07
CA LYS A 267 58.87 13.14 2.07
C LYS A 267 57.77 12.92 3.08
N LEU A 268 57.90 13.47 4.28
CA LEU A 268 56.88 13.38 5.32
C LEU A 268 55.60 14.15 4.94
N ASN A 269 55.74 15.34 4.31
CA ASN A 269 54.59 16.09 3.83
C ASN A 269 53.86 15.35 2.68
N LYS A 270 54.56 14.76 1.72
CA LYS A 270 53.96 13.90 0.70
C LYS A 270 53.21 12.70 1.29
N SER A 271 53.81 12.02 2.29
CA SER A 271 53.16 10.93 2.97
C SER A 271 51.88 11.35 3.74
N LYS A 272 51.87 12.58 4.26
CA LYS A 272 50.68 13.15 4.92
C LYS A 272 49.58 13.41 3.92
N GLU A 273 49.90 14.05 2.76
CA GLU A 273 48.95 14.31 1.67
C GLU A 273 48.36 13.00 1.11
N GLU A 274 49.17 11.96 0.92
CA GLU A 274 48.69 10.64 0.49
C GLU A 274 47.73 10.01 1.49
N MET A 275 47.99 10.15 2.81
CA MET A 275 47.12 9.65 3.85
C MET A 275 45.83 10.46 3.93
N GLU A 276 45.86 11.77 3.72
CA GLU A 276 44.64 12.59 3.66
C GLU A 276 43.76 12.21 2.48
N GLY A 277 44.35 11.98 1.31
CA GLY A 277 43.62 11.45 0.15
C GLY A 277 42.95 10.10 0.38
N LYS A 278 43.68 9.17 1.04
CA LYS A 278 43.13 7.86 1.43
C LYS A 278 42.00 7.98 2.46
N GLU A 279 42.15 8.87 3.44
CA GLU A 279 41.08 9.11 4.44
C GLU A 279 39.80 9.66 3.79
N GLU A 280 39.94 10.59 2.85
CA GLU A 280 38.81 11.18 2.12
C GLU A 280 38.10 10.13 1.24
N TRP A 281 38.86 9.28 0.55
CA TRP A 281 38.32 8.19 -0.23
C TRP A 281 37.55 7.19 0.64
N LEU A 282 38.09 6.83 1.82
CA LEU A 282 37.40 5.95 2.76
C LEU A 282 36.12 6.57 3.33
N LYS A 283 36.11 7.89 3.58
CA LYS A 283 34.91 8.61 4.01
C LYS A 283 33.81 8.54 2.92
N LYS A 284 34.16 8.76 1.66
CA LYS A 284 33.23 8.63 0.52
C LYS A 284 32.71 7.20 0.38
N SER A 285 33.58 6.20 0.47
CA SER A 285 33.21 4.79 0.42
C SER A 285 32.26 4.39 1.55
N LYS A 286 32.49 4.90 2.76
CA LYS A 286 31.60 4.71 3.90
C LYS A 286 30.20 5.31 3.65
N GLU A 287 30.13 6.52 3.10
CA GLU A 287 28.85 7.15 2.76
C GLU A 287 28.08 6.38 1.67
N GLU A 288 28.79 5.89 0.65
CA GLU A 288 28.19 5.07 -0.39
C GLU A 288 27.61 3.75 0.16
N LEU A 289 28.34 3.08 1.07
CA LEU A 289 27.85 1.88 1.73
C LEU A 289 26.62 2.13 2.58
N LEU A 290 26.54 3.27 3.28
CA LEU A 290 25.38 3.67 4.09
C LEU A 290 24.17 4.04 3.22
N LYS A 291 24.38 4.56 2.01
CA LYS A 291 23.31 4.91 1.07
C LYS A 291 22.80 3.73 0.25
N LYS A 292 23.47 2.57 0.32
CA LYS A 292 23.09 1.41 -0.49
C LYS A 292 21.68 0.92 -0.11
N PRO A 293 20.72 0.94 -1.06
CA PRO A 293 19.36 0.55 -0.77
C PRO A 293 19.33 -0.96 -0.46
N LEU A 294 18.65 -1.33 0.61
CA LEU A 294 18.37 -2.74 0.91
C LEU A 294 17.25 -3.23 -0.02
N PRO A 295 17.40 -4.38 -0.65
CA PRO A 295 16.33 -4.96 -1.44
C PRO A 295 15.14 -5.28 -0.55
N TYR A 296 13.96 -4.79 -0.89
CA TYR A 296 12.73 -5.12 -0.18
C TYR A 296 11.69 -5.70 -1.15
N LEU A 297 10.84 -6.59 -0.63
CA LEU A 297 9.71 -7.11 -1.36
C LEU A 297 8.48 -6.23 -1.03
N PRO A 298 7.78 -5.69 -2.04
CA PRO A 298 6.53 -4.96 -1.80
C PRO A 298 5.48 -5.92 -1.21
N ARG A 299 4.72 -5.45 -0.22
CA ARG A 299 3.78 -6.28 0.53
C ARG A 299 2.32 -5.88 0.33
N LEU A 300 2.03 -4.89 -0.53
CA LEU A 300 0.67 -4.41 -0.75
C LEU A 300 -0.28 -5.55 -1.13
N ASP A 301 0.11 -6.38 -2.10
CA ASP A 301 -0.73 -7.48 -2.58
C ASP A 301 -1.01 -8.51 -1.47
N ALA A 302 -0.03 -8.83 -0.63
CA ALA A 302 -0.24 -9.71 0.51
C ALA A 302 -1.22 -9.13 1.56
N TYR A 303 -1.19 -7.82 1.81
CA TYR A 303 -2.17 -7.17 2.68
C TYR A 303 -3.56 -7.16 2.05
N LEU A 304 -3.67 -6.96 0.73
CA LEU A 304 -4.94 -7.06 0.00
C LEU A 304 -5.50 -8.47 0.02
N THR A 305 -4.68 -9.48 -0.23
CA THR A 305 -5.11 -10.89 -0.14
C THR A 305 -5.57 -11.23 1.28
N SER A 306 -4.88 -10.73 2.31
CA SER A 306 -5.33 -10.89 3.70
C SER A 306 -6.68 -10.20 3.95
N HIS A 307 -6.90 -8.99 3.41
CA HIS A 307 -8.19 -8.29 3.51
C HIS A 307 -9.31 -9.06 2.80
N LYS A 308 -9.05 -9.59 1.60
CA LYS A 308 -9.99 -10.46 0.88
C LYS A 308 -10.39 -11.68 1.71
N ILE A 309 -9.42 -12.39 2.31
CA ILE A 309 -9.69 -13.55 3.16
C ILE A 309 -10.58 -13.16 4.33
N GLY A 310 -10.34 -12.02 4.98
CA GLY A 310 -11.19 -11.49 6.04
C GLY A 310 -12.63 -11.25 5.56
N HIS A 311 -12.78 -10.65 4.38
CA HIS A 311 -14.07 -10.38 3.77
C HIS A 311 -14.83 -11.68 3.42
N TYR A 312 -14.16 -12.66 2.81
CA TYR A 312 -14.73 -13.97 2.52
C TYR A 312 -15.15 -14.72 3.81
N SER A 313 -14.31 -14.68 4.84
CA SER A 313 -14.61 -15.29 6.13
C SER A 313 -15.86 -14.69 6.78
N ALA A 314 -15.98 -13.36 6.76
CA ALA A 314 -17.17 -12.67 7.26
C ALA A 314 -18.42 -13.07 6.48
N LYS A 315 -18.34 -13.17 5.15
CA LYS A 315 -19.46 -13.58 4.29
C LYS A 315 -19.87 -15.02 4.55
N VAL A 316 -18.92 -15.96 4.65
CA VAL A 316 -19.20 -17.36 4.99
C VAL A 316 -19.90 -17.46 6.34
N LYS A 317 -19.44 -16.69 7.35
CA LYS A 317 -20.08 -16.63 8.67
C LYS A 317 -21.55 -16.17 8.57
N THR A 318 -21.82 -15.13 7.77
CA THR A 318 -23.19 -14.64 7.55
C THR A 318 -24.06 -15.71 6.88
N MET A 319 -23.56 -16.37 5.82
CA MET A 319 -24.28 -17.44 5.12
C MET A 319 -24.61 -18.63 6.04
N ILE A 320 -23.66 -19.02 6.90
CA ILE A 320 -23.91 -20.08 7.88
C ILE A 320 -25.02 -19.66 8.85
N GLY A 321 -24.97 -18.42 9.35
CA GLY A 321 -26.02 -17.90 10.26
C GLY A 321 -27.39 -17.87 9.60
N GLU A 322 -27.48 -17.39 8.35
CA GLU A 322 -28.72 -17.39 7.57
C GLU A 322 -29.28 -18.82 7.36
N ASN A 323 -28.44 -19.77 6.99
CA ASN A 323 -28.83 -21.16 6.78
C ASN A 323 -29.30 -21.83 8.10
N MET A 324 -28.62 -21.54 9.22
CA MET A 324 -29.06 -22.03 10.53
C MET A 324 -30.44 -21.47 10.92
N ALA A 325 -30.66 -20.15 10.69
CA ALA A 325 -31.98 -19.56 10.96
C ALA A 325 -33.08 -20.22 10.13
N LYS A 326 -32.86 -20.46 8.84
CA LYS A 326 -33.79 -21.17 7.97
C LYS A 326 -34.06 -22.60 8.43
N MET A 327 -33.05 -23.32 8.92
CA MET A 327 -33.24 -24.67 9.48
C MET A 327 -34.18 -24.64 10.69
N PHE A 328 -34.05 -23.67 11.60
CA PHE A 328 -34.96 -23.51 12.74
C PHE A 328 -36.38 -23.15 12.31
N GLU A 329 -36.53 -22.31 11.27
CA GLU A 329 -37.86 -22.00 10.70
C GLU A 329 -38.52 -23.24 10.09
N ILE A 330 -37.77 -24.05 9.33
CA ILE A 330 -38.28 -25.32 8.77
C ILE A 330 -38.66 -26.30 9.86
N ASP A 331 -37.86 -26.44 10.92
CA ASP A 331 -38.19 -27.31 12.05
C ASP A 331 -39.44 -26.83 12.80
N ALA A 332 -39.61 -25.52 12.97
CA ALA A 332 -40.81 -24.95 13.57
C ALA A 332 -42.07 -25.27 12.73
N LEU A 333 -42.00 -25.06 11.41
CA LEU A 333 -43.11 -25.40 10.50
C LEU A 333 -43.46 -26.91 10.50
N ASN A 334 -42.45 -27.78 10.55
CA ASN A 334 -42.65 -29.22 10.63
C ASN A 334 -43.26 -29.67 11.98
N SER A 335 -43.04 -28.91 13.06
CA SER A 335 -43.62 -29.23 14.39
C SER A 335 -45.05 -28.76 14.57
N GLU A 336 -45.53 -27.86 13.72
CA GLU A 336 -46.92 -27.36 13.69
C GLU A 336 -47.84 -28.17 12.76
N LEU A 337 -47.28 -29.02 11.89
CA LEU A 337 -47.98 -29.98 11.04
C LEU A 337 -48.16 -31.35 11.74
#